data_8f577e7d1218468b0629caa5bc477e64
#
_entry.id   8f577e7d1218468b0629caa5bc477e64
#
_cell.length_a   1.000
_cell.length_b   1.000
_cell.length_c   1.000
_cell.angle_alpha   90.00
_cell.angle_beta   90.00
_cell.angle_gamma   90.00
#
_symmetry.space_group_name_H-M   'P 1'
#
loop_
_entity.id
_entity.type
_entity.pdbx_description
1 polymer ?
#
loop_
_entity_poly.entity_id
_entity_poly.type
_entity_poly.pdbx_seq_one_letter_code
_entity_poly.pdbx_strand_id
1 'polypeptide(L)'
;MSLVALLALSTLAFAQKIDQPTKVKNSNDKALLVKSDAAELEAKKKAAAEEKAKLPKPYDSKADAQADINKLVAQAKKEGKNIMIQAGGNWCIWCLRFNQYVQTTPELKKIVDKNYLYYHLNYSPDNKNEKVFSQYGNPGEKFGYPVFIVLDKTGKMIHVQQSDVLEEGKGYSLEKTKAFFNQWAPKS
;
A
#
# COMPACT_ATOMS: atom_id res chain seq x y z
N MET A 1 38.28 -66.31 14.11
CA MET A 1 38.17 -66.12 12.65
C MET A 1 37.25 -64.92 12.44
N SER A 2 37.88 -63.77 12.21
CA SER A 2 37.16 -62.47 12.08
C SER A 2 36.96 -62.19 10.60
N LEU A 3 35.74 -61.93 10.20
CA LEU A 3 35.40 -61.42 8.87
C LEU A 3 35.15 -59.89 8.98
N VAL A 4 36.04 -59.12 8.39
CA VAL A 4 35.92 -57.67 8.25
C VAL A 4 35.19 -57.41 6.94
N ALA A 5 33.98 -56.83 7.01
CA ALA A 5 33.25 -56.37 5.84
C ALA A 5 33.62 -54.88 5.57
N LEU A 6 34.29 -54.62 4.44
CA LEU A 6 34.49 -53.27 3.93
C LEU A 6 33.22 -52.76 3.28
N LEU A 7 32.63 -51.70 3.87
CA LEU A 7 31.59 -50.87 3.21
C LEU A 7 32.26 -49.76 2.41
N ALA A 8 32.15 -49.86 1.09
CA ALA A 8 32.57 -48.77 0.19
C ALA A 8 31.49 -47.72 0.14
N LEU A 9 31.76 -46.51 0.67
CA LEU A 9 30.91 -45.31 0.48
C LEU A 9 31.19 -44.74 -0.91
N SER A 10 30.20 -44.86 -1.78
CA SER A 10 30.19 -44.12 -3.06
C SER A 10 29.63 -42.73 -2.82
N THR A 11 30.48 -41.70 -2.82
CA THR A 11 30.09 -40.30 -2.81
C THR A 11 29.64 -39.89 -4.22
N LEU A 12 28.33 -39.74 -4.43
CA LEU A 12 27.80 -39.02 -5.59
C LEU A 12 28.11 -37.54 -5.44
N ALA A 13 29.07 -37.05 -6.19
CA ALA A 13 29.28 -35.61 -6.33
C ALA A 13 28.19 -35.03 -7.23
N PHE A 14 27.21 -34.33 -6.63
CA PHE A 14 26.31 -33.46 -7.36
C PHE A 14 27.09 -32.22 -7.79
N ALA A 15 27.49 -32.18 -9.06
CA ALA A 15 28.02 -30.97 -9.67
C ALA A 15 26.89 -29.95 -9.83
N GLN A 16 26.80 -28.99 -8.92
CA GLN A 16 25.98 -27.80 -9.12
C GLN A 16 26.60 -27.00 -10.28
N LYS A 17 25.85 -26.96 -11.38
CA LYS A 17 26.14 -26.09 -12.52
C LYS A 17 25.89 -24.65 -12.06
N ILE A 18 26.96 -23.99 -11.64
CA ILE A 18 26.93 -22.53 -11.38
C ILE A 18 26.80 -21.88 -12.74
N ASP A 19 25.63 -21.34 -13.02
CA ASP A 19 25.40 -20.46 -14.18
C ASP A 19 26.33 -19.25 -14.03
N GLN A 20 27.39 -19.24 -14.84
CA GLN A 20 28.28 -18.10 -14.90
C GLN A 20 27.51 -16.91 -15.52
N PRO A 21 27.64 -15.69 -15.00
CA PRO A 21 27.07 -14.53 -15.64
C PRO A 21 27.66 -14.38 -17.04
N THR A 22 26.78 -14.41 -18.04
CA THR A 22 27.15 -14.20 -19.44
C THR A 22 27.91 -12.88 -19.58
N LYS A 23 29.21 -12.93 -19.86
CA LYS A 23 30.02 -11.74 -20.20
C LYS A 23 29.36 -11.05 -21.39
N VAL A 24 28.82 -9.83 -21.18
CA VAL A 24 28.41 -8.94 -22.27
C VAL A 24 29.61 -8.68 -23.17
N LYS A 25 29.62 -9.29 -24.35
CA LYS A 25 30.78 -9.34 -25.22
C LYS A 25 30.93 -8.15 -26.17
N ASN A 26 29.93 -7.20 -26.19
CA ASN A 26 30.03 -6.09 -27.15
C ASN A 26 29.30 -4.83 -26.61
N SER A 27 29.84 -3.65 -26.92
CA SER A 27 29.23 -2.34 -26.57
C SER A 27 27.84 -2.15 -27.19
N ASN A 28 27.58 -2.79 -28.33
CA ASN A 28 26.26 -2.76 -28.99
C ASN A 28 25.19 -3.55 -28.22
N ASP A 29 25.55 -4.65 -27.56
CA ASP A 29 24.63 -5.45 -26.75
C ASP A 29 24.20 -4.68 -25.49
N LYS A 30 25.15 -3.93 -24.91
CA LYS A 30 24.84 -3.05 -23.77
C LYS A 30 23.91 -1.89 -24.15
N ALA A 31 24.10 -1.31 -25.34
CA ALA A 31 23.23 -0.25 -25.83
C ALA A 31 21.82 -0.75 -26.20
N LEU A 32 21.70 -1.98 -26.70
CA LEU A 32 20.42 -2.63 -26.96
C LEU A 32 19.66 -2.96 -25.67
N LEU A 33 20.34 -3.48 -24.64
CA LEU A 33 19.74 -3.74 -23.33
C LEU A 33 19.23 -2.44 -22.67
N VAL A 34 20.04 -1.39 -22.67
CA VAL A 34 19.63 -0.09 -22.10
C VAL A 34 18.41 0.50 -22.85
N LYS A 35 18.35 0.33 -24.18
CA LYS A 35 17.18 0.78 -24.97
C LYS A 35 15.94 -0.07 -24.70
N SER A 36 16.08 -1.38 -24.50
CA SER A 36 14.95 -2.26 -24.14
C SER A 36 14.40 -1.92 -22.75
N ASP A 37 15.28 -1.68 -21.78
CA ASP A 37 14.91 -1.32 -20.42
C ASP A 37 14.20 0.05 -20.37
N ALA A 38 14.68 1.02 -21.16
CA ALA A 38 14.05 2.32 -21.29
C ALA A 38 12.66 2.24 -21.94
N ALA A 39 12.51 1.43 -23.01
CA ALA A 39 11.21 1.23 -23.66
C ALA A 39 10.21 0.52 -22.75
N GLU A 40 10.65 -0.48 -21.99
CA GLU A 40 9.82 -1.18 -20.99
C GLU A 40 9.40 -0.23 -19.85
N LEU A 41 10.29 0.62 -19.38
CA LEU A 41 9.97 1.61 -18.35
C LEU A 41 8.94 2.61 -18.84
N GLU A 42 9.07 3.13 -20.07
CA GLU A 42 8.08 4.04 -20.66
C GLU A 42 6.72 3.35 -20.88
N ALA A 43 6.71 2.10 -21.32
CA ALA A 43 5.48 1.32 -21.43
C ALA A 43 4.80 1.13 -20.07
N LYS A 44 5.56 0.84 -19.01
CA LYS A 44 5.05 0.73 -17.63
C LYS A 44 4.48 2.07 -17.13
N LYS A 45 5.17 3.19 -17.39
CA LYS A 45 4.69 4.53 -17.02
C LYS A 45 3.39 4.88 -17.77
N LYS A 46 3.31 4.59 -19.06
CA LYS A 46 2.11 4.82 -19.87
C LYS A 46 0.94 4.00 -19.34
N ALA A 47 1.14 2.70 -19.11
CA ALA A 47 0.09 1.84 -18.56
C ALA A 47 -0.39 2.32 -17.19
N ALA A 48 0.52 2.74 -16.29
CA ALA A 48 0.16 3.30 -14.99
C ALA A 48 -0.61 4.63 -15.11
N ALA A 49 -0.27 5.48 -16.09
CA ALA A 49 -0.99 6.73 -16.34
C ALA A 49 -2.42 6.46 -16.87
N GLU A 50 -2.57 5.51 -17.80
CA GLU A 50 -3.87 5.09 -18.33
C GLU A 50 -4.76 4.46 -17.25
N GLU A 51 -4.21 3.59 -16.42
CA GLU A 51 -4.90 3.04 -15.26
C GLU A 51 -5.35 4.15 -14.30
N LYS A 52 -4.41 5.04 -13.94
CA LYS A 52 -4.70 6.16 -13.03
C LYS A 52 -5.81 7.07 -13.57
N ALA A 53 -5.88 7.28 -14.89
CA ALA A 53 -6.92 8.11 -15.51
C ALA A 53 -8.33 7.54 -15.32
N LYS A 54 -8.46 6.21 -15.27
CA LYS A 54 -9.75 5.50 -15.15
C LYS A 54 -10.22 5.38 -13.70
N LEU A 55 -9.32 5.51 -12.72
CA LEU A 55 -9.66 5.36 -11.30
C LEU A 55 -10.39 6.60 -10.76
N PRO A 56 -11.36 6.44 -9.84
CA PRO A 56 -11.99 7.56 -9.14
C PRO A 56 -10.97 8.46 -8.45
N LYS A 57 -11.30 9.74 -8.32
CA LYS A 57 -10.44 10.79 -7.73
C LYS A 57 -11.07 11.28 -6.42
N PRO A 58 -10.96 10.52 -5.30
CA PRO A 58 -11.71 10.82 -4.09
C PRO A 58 -11.11 11.95 -3.23
N TYR A 59 -9.89 12.40 -3.54
CA TYR A 59 -9.23 13.44 -2.76
C TYR A 59 -9.64 14.83 -3.25
N ASP A 60 -10.22 15.65 -2.36
CA ASP A 60 -10.54 17.05 -2.64
C ASP A 60 -9.38 17.96 -2.21
N SER A 61 -8.72 18.58 -3.17
CA SER A 61 -7.64 19.54 -2.90
C SER A 61 -8.10 20.89 -2.35
N LYS A 62 -9.40 21.16 -2.35
CA LYS A 62 -10.00 22.39 -1.82
C LYS A 62 -10.61 22.23 -0.44
N ALA A 63 -10.68 20.98 0.07
CA ALA A 63 -11.30 20.69 1.36
C ALA A 63 -10.54 21.34 2.53
N ASP A 64 -11.26 21.89 3.48
CA ASP A 64 -10.74 22.22 4.80
C ASP A 64 -10.73 20.95 5.65
N ALA A 65 -9.60 20.24 5.62
CA ALA A 65 -9.46 18.95 6.29
C ALA A 65 -9.70 19.03 7.80
N GLN A 66 -9.33 20.14 8.45
CA GLN A 66 -9.57 20.30 9.89
C GLN A 66 -11.06 20.42 10.20
N ALA A 67 -11.79 21.24 9.42
CA ALA A 67 -13.22 21.39 9.58
C ALA A 67 -13.96 20.07 9.31
N ASP A 68 -13.53 19.34 8.28
CA ASP A 68 -14.15 18.05 7.93
C ASP A 68 -13.90 16.98 8.99
N ILE A 69 -12.69 16.86 9.51
CA ILE A 69 -12.38 15.92 10.59
C ILE A 69 -13.18 16.28 11.85
N ASN A 70 -13.32 17.56 12.19
CA ASN A 70 -14.14 17.99 13.32
C ASN A 70 -15.61 17.57 13.17
N LYS A 71 -16.19 17.71 11.97
CA LYS A 71 -17.55 17.23 11.66
C LYS A 71 -17.65 15.70 11.79
N LEU A 72 -16.65 14.98 11.26
CA LEU A 72 -16.60 13.53 11.36
C LEU A 72 -16.48 13.04 12.81
N VAL A 73 -15.74 13.71 13.66
CA VAL A 73 -15.66 13.40 15.10
C VAL A 73 -17.02 13.58 15.77
N ALA A 74 -17.74 14.66 15.45
CA ALA A 74 -19.09 14.88 15.99
C ALA A 74 -20.08 13.78 15.54
N GLN A 75 -19.96 13.33 14.29
CA GLN A 75 -20.76 12.25 13.72
C GLN A 75 -20.37 10.88 14.32
N ALA A 76 -19.06 10.61 14.43
CA ALA A 76 -18.52 9.37 15.00
C ALA A 76 -19.01 9.10 16.42
N LYS A 77 -19.09 10.16 17.25
CA LYS A 77 -19.66 10.08 18.61
C LYS A 77 -21.13 9.64 18.60
N LYS A 78 -21.92 10.14 17.64
CA LYS A 78 -23.35 9.80 17.52
C LYS A 78 -23.55 8.37 17.01
N GLU A 79 -22.74 7.95 16.04
CA GLU A 79 -22.89 6.65 15.38
C GLU A 79 -22.11 5.52 16.06
N GLY A 80 -21.24 5.84 17.04
CA GLY A 80 -20.40 4.85 17.69
C GLY A 80 -19.31 4.27 16.79
N LYS A 81 -18.97 4.95 15.69
CA LYS A 81 -17.97 4.54 14.71
C LYS A 81 -16.59 5.16 14.98
N ASN A 82 -15.55 4.50 14.51
CA ASN A 82 -14.22 5.10 14.40
C ASN A 82 -14.08 5.89 13.09
N ILE A 83 -13.03 6.66 12.94
CA ILE A 83 -12.73 7.39 11.71
C ILE A 83 -11.52 6.76 11.05
N MET A 84 -11.65 6.42 9.78
CA MET A 84 -10.56 5.94 8.93
C MET A 84 -10.13 7.06 8.00
N ILE A 85 -8.94 7.60 8.21
CA ILE A 85 -8.35 8.61 7.35
C ILE A 85 -7.35 7.90 6.43
N GLN A 86 -7.61 7.93 5.12
CA GLN A 86 -6.65 7.55 4.09
C GLN A 86 -5.94 8.80 3.59
N ALA A 87 -4.70 9.01 4.02
CA ALA A 87 -3.91 10.16 3.58
C ALA A 87 -3.19 9.86 2.26
N GLY A 88 -3.18 10.84 1.36
CA GLY A 88 -2.59 10.72 0.04
C GLY A 88 -3.08 11.77 -0.94
N GLY A 89 -3.24 11.42 -2.20
CA GLY A 89 -3.73 12.35 -3.22
C GLY A 89 -4.08 11.67 -4.54
N ASN A 90 -4.78 12.39 -5.41
CA ASN A 90 -5.16 11.89 -6.73
C ASN A 90 -3.96 11.67 -7.68
N TRP A 91 -2.77 12.10 -7.30
CA TRP A 91 -1.51 11.83 -7.99
C TRP A 91 -0.96 10.42 -7.70
N CYS A 92 -1.32 9.84 -6.58
CA CYS A 92 -0.80 8.57 -6.05
C CYS A 92 -1.61 7.38 -6.57
N ILE A 93 -1.04 6.59 -7.47
CA ILE A 93 -1.72 5.42 -8.06
C ILE A 93 -2.12 4.38 -7.00
N TRP A 94 -1.27 4.12 -5.99
CA TRP A 94 -1.56 3.20 -4.90
C TRP A 94 -2.72 3.68 -4.02
N CYS A 95 -2.83 5.00 -3.80
CA CYS A 95 -3.96 5.58 -3.09
C CYS A 95 -5.29 5.33 -3.82
N LEU A 96 -5.28 5.51 -5.14
CA LEU A 96 -6.47 5.29 -5.98
C LEU A 96 -6.83 3.81 -6.09
N ARG A 97 -5.83 2.93 -6.21
CA ARG A 97 -6.03 1.46 -6.20
C ARG A 97 -6.65 1.01 -4.89
N PHE A 98 -6.16 1.49 -3.73
CA PHE A 98 -6.74 1.13 -2.44
C PHE A 98 -8.18 1.59 -2.30
N ASN A 99 -8.47 2.84 -2.68
CA ASN A 99 -9.84 3.33 -2.70
C ASN A 99 -10.75 2.46 -3.57
N GLN A 100 -10.34 2.20 -4.82
CA GLN A 100 -11.10 1.33 -5.73
C GLN A 100 -11.30 -0.05 -5.12
N TYR A 101 -10.25 -0.65 -4.58
CA TYR A 101 -10.28 -1.97 -3.97
C TYR A 101 -11.29 -2.06 -2.82
N VAL A 102 -11.28 -1.11 -1.90
CA VAL A 102 -12.25 -1.05 -0.80
C VAL A 102 -13.68 -0.87 -1.30
N GLN A 103 -13.87 0.02 -2.29
CA GLN A 103 -15.22 0.33 -2.78
C GLN A 103 -15.83 -0.78 -3.62
N THR A 104 -15.02 -1.60 -4.29
CA THR A 104 -15.50 -2.66 -5.20
C THR A 104 -15.43 -4.06 -4.59
N THR A 105 -14.83 -4.23 -3.40
CA THR A 105 -14.81 -5.50 -2.69
C THR A 105 -15.90 -5.52 -1.63
N PRO A 106 -17.00 -6.29 -1.82
CA PRO A 106 -18.18 -6.22 -0.95
C PRO A 106 -17.88 -6.47 0.53
N GLU A 107 -16.97 -7.38 0.82
CA GLU A 107 -16.56 -7.71 2.19
C GLU A 107 -15.87 -6.54 2.87
N LEU A 108 -14.94 -5.87 2.19
CA LEU A 108 -14.22 -4.71 2.72
C LEU A 108 -15.17 -3.53 2.91
N LYS A 109 -15.99 -3.26 1.88
CA LYS A 109 -16.98 -2.19 1.96
C LYS A 109 -17.94 -2.38 3.13
N LYS A 110 -18.44 -3.60 3.35
CA LYS A 110 -19.32 -3.92 4.47
C LYS A 110 -18.64 -3.66 5.83
N ILE A 111 -17.37 -4.03 5.98
CA ILE A 111 -16.62 -3.78 7.22
C ILE A 111 -16.45 -2.28 7.44
N VAL A 112 -16.06 -1.55 6.39
CA VAL A 112 -15.84 -0.10 6.47
C VAL A 112 -17.15 0.63 6.77
N ASP A 113 -18.21 0.39 6.02
CA ASP A 113 -19.51 1.07 6.19
C ASP A 113 -20.10 0.84 7.60
N LYS A 114 -19.87 -0.35 8.17
CA LYS A 114 -20.35 -0.68 9.52
C LYS A 114 -19.56 0.04 10.61
N ASN A 115 -18.25 0.13 10.48
CA ASN A 115 -17.37 0.45 11.60
C ASN A 115 -16.73 1.83 11.52
N TYR A 116 -16.68 2.45 10.33
CA TYR A 116 -15.91 3.66 10.11
C TYR A 116 -16.68 4.76 9.39
N LEU A 117 -16.34 5.99 9.72
CA LEU A 117 -16.50 7.15 8.85
C LEU A 117 -15.20 7.31 8.08
N TYR A 118 -15.26 7.19 6.75
CA TYR A 118 -14.06 7.17 5.90
C TYR A 118 -13.78 8.56 5.33
N TYR A 119 -12.50 9.00 5.42
CA TYR A 119 -12.07 10.31 4.93
C TYR A 119 -10.80 10.20 4.09
N HIS A 120 -10.79 10.89 2.96
CA HIS A 120 -9.61 11.01 2.11
C HIS A 120 -8.90 12.33 2.41
N LEU A 121 -7.84 12.28 3.22
CA LEU A 121 -7.03 13.44 3.56
C LEU A 121 -6.08 13.76 2.41
N ASN A 122 -6.34 14.87 1.71
CA ASN A 122 -5.53 15.30 0.58
C ASN A 122 -4.15 15.81 1.00
N TYR A 123 -3.12 15.36 0.26
CA TYR A 123 -1.79 15.94 0.22
C TYR A 123 -1.43 16.21 -1.25
N SER A 124 -1.37 17.46 -1.64
CA SER A 124 -1.03 17.88 -3.01
C SER A 124 -0.25 19.19 -3.00
N PRO A 125 0.43 19.59 -4.09
CA PRO A 125 1.09 20.88 -4.17
C PRO A 125 0.17 22.07 -3.86
N ASP A 126 -1.11 21.97 -4.24
CA ASP A 126 -2.11 23.03 -4.05
C ASP A 126 -2.62 23.09 -2.61
N ASN A 127 -2.64 21.98 -1.91
CA ASN A 127 -3.08 21.87 -0.51
C ASN A 127 -2.42 20.70 0.18
N LYS A 128 -1.39 20.96 0.95
CA LYS A 128 -0.64 19.95 1.70
C LYS A 128 -1.28 19.60 3.03
N ASN A 129 -2.25 20.38 3.50
CA ASN A 129 -2.88 20.19 4.82
C ASN A 129 -1.86 20.04 5.97
N GLU A 130 -0.75 20.76 5.91
CA GLU A 130 0.44 20.59 6.80
C GLU A 130 0.07 20.60 8.28
N LYS A 131 -0.84 21.51 8.68
CA LYS A 131 -1.32 21.59 10.07
C LYS A 131 -1.99 20.30 10.52
N VAL A 132 -2.82 19.71 9.68
CA VAL A 132 -3.52 18.45 9.98
C VAL A 132 -2.54 17.28 9.99
N PHE A 133 -1.61 17.20 9.02
CA PHE A 133 -0.58 16.16 9.01
C PHE A 133 0.31 16.23 10.24
N SER A 134 0.73 17.42 10.69
CA SER A 134 1.57 17.60 11.88
C SER A 134 0.88 17.14 13.17
N GLN A 135 -0.44 17.30 13.29
CA GLN A 135 -1.22 16.79 14.44
C GLN A 135 -1.12 15.27 14.60
N TYR A 136 -0.92 14.55 13.48
CA TYR A 136 -0.77 13.09 13.46
C TYR A 136 0.67 12.63 13.29
N GLY A 137 1.66 13.53 13.48
CA GLY A 137 3.09 13.21 13.44
C GLY A 137 3.66 13.00 12.04
N ASN A 138 3.08 13.66 11.03
CA ASN A 138 3.52 13.62 9.62
C ASN A 138 3.73 12.20 9.08
N PRO A 139 2.77 11.30 9.21
CA PRO A 139 2.99 9.88 8.87
C PRO A 139 3.32 9.66 7.39
N GLY A 140 2.92 10.57 6.49
CA GLY A 140 3.25 10.50 5.08
C GLY A 140 4.74 10.68 4.78
N GLU A 141 5.44 11.49 5.57
CA GLU A 141 6.90 11.65 5.45
C GLU A 141 7.64 10.39 5.89
N LYS A 142 7.11 9.70 6.89
CA LYS A 142 7.71 8.49 7.45
C LYS A 142 7.44 7.24 6.64
N PHE A 143 6.22 7.07 6.13
CA PHE A 143 5.73 5.81 5.55
C PHE A 143 5.34 5.92 4.07
N GLY A 144 5.39 7.11 3.47
CA GLY A 144 4.88 7.33 2.12
C GLY A 144 3.35 7.32 2.04
N TYR A 145 2.81 7.12 0.83
CA TYR A 145 1.38 7.19 0.57
C TYR A 145 0.88 5.98 -0.26
N PRO A 146 -0.34 5.46 0.04
CA PRO A 146 -1.22 5.92 1.10
C PRO A 146 -0.69 5.55 2.47
N VAL A 147 -1.04 6.35 3.47
CA VAL A 147 -0.91 5.98 4.87
C VAL A 147 -2.26 6.15 5.55
N PHE A 148 -2.58 5.26 6.48
CA PHE A 148 -3.88 5.25 7.15
C PHE A 148 -3.73 5.70 8.59
N ILE A 149 -4.63 6.59 9.03
CA ILE A 149 -4.70 7.06 10.39
C ILE A 149 -6.08 6.67 10.94
N VAL A 150 -6.10 5.96 12.04
CA VAL A 150 -7.34 5.55 12.69
C VAL A 150 -7.56 6.43 13.91
N LEU A 151 -8.71 7.10 13.93
CA LEU A 151 -9.16 7.83 15.11
C LEU A 151 -10.31 7.06 15.76
N ASP A 152 -10.38 7.07 17.08
CA ASP A 152 -11.58 6.61 17.77
C ASP A 152 -12.72 7.62 17.62
N LYS A 153 -13.89 7.25 18.10
CA LYS A 153 -15.11 8.12 18.06
C LYS A 153 -14.93 9.46 18.75
N THR A 154 -13.90 9.65 19.58
CA THR A 154 -13.63 10.93 20.26
C THR A 154 -12.65 11.81 19.47
N GLY A 155 -12.08 11.29 18.38
CA GLY A 155 -11.07 11.96 17.55
C GLY A 155 -9.65 11.71 18.03
N LYS A 156 -9.43 10.85 19.03
CA LYS A 156 -8.10 10.45 19.46
C LYS A 156 -7.49 9.48 18.44
N MET A 157 -6.27 9.77 17.99
CA MET A 157 -5.52 8.82 17.15
C MET A 157 -5.18 7.56 17.96
N ILE A 158 -5.58 6.42 17.45
CA ILE A 158 -5.35 5.10 18.07
C ILE A 158 -4.42 4.21 17.26
N HIS A 159 -4.21 4.53 15.96
CA HIS A 159 -3.29 3.77 15.11
C HIS A 159 -2.87 4.55 13.87
N VAL A 160 -1.66 4.23 13.38
CA VAL A 160 -1.17 4.62 12.05
C VAL A 160 -0.71 3.35 11.33
N GLN A 161 -1.22 3.12 10.12
CA GLN A 161 -0.91 1.95 9.30
C GLN A 161 -0.24 2.37 8.01
N GLN A 162 0.96 1.88 7.75
CA GLN A 162 1.62 1.98 6.45
C GLN A 162 0.97 1.03 5.43
N SER A 163 0.94 1.40 4.15
CA SER A 163 0.23 0.63 3.13
C SER A 163 0.96 -0.62 2.66
N ASP A 164 2.28 -0.61 2.66
CA ASP A 164 3.12 -1.67 2.12
C ASP A 164 2.86 -3.05 2.75
N VAL A 165 2.58 -3.08 4.07
CA VAL A 165 2.24 -4.32 4.76
C VAL A 165 0.90 -4.91 4.33
N LEU A 166 0.03 -4.11 3.69
CA LEU A 166 -1.26 -4.54 3.15
C LEU A 166 -1.16 -4.97 1.68
N GLU A 167 -0.04 -4.67 1.04
CA GLU A 167 0.16 -4.90 -0.39
C GLU A 167 0.39 -6.37 -0.71
N GLU A 168 -0.03 -6.76 -1.93
CA GLU A 168 0.19 -8.06 -2.53
C GLU A 168 0.21 -7.92 -4.06
N GLY A 169 1.33 -8.30 -4.68
CA GLY A 169 1.53 -8.14 -6.11
C GLY A 169 1.42 -6.68 -6.57
N LYS A 170 0.48 -6.40 -7.49
CA LYS A 170 0.20 -5.03 -7.98
C LYS A 170 -1.01 -4.38 -7.28
N GLY A 171 -1.45 -4.91 -6.17
CA GLY A 171 -2.63 -4.46 -5.45
C GLY A 171 -2.52 -4.70 -3.95
N TYR A 172 -3.63 -5.11 -3.34
CA TYR A 172 -3.75 -5.29 -1.90
C TYR A 172 -4.29 -6.67 -1.54
N SER A 173 -3.81 -7.25 -0.45
CA SER A 173 -4.28 -8.53 0.07
C SER A 173 -5.62 -8.38 0.79
N LEU A 174 -6.59 -9.22 0.45
CA LEU A 174 -7.90 -9.24 1.09
C LEU A 174 -7.78 -9.57 2.58
N GLU A 175 -7.03 -10.61 2.90
CA GLU A 175 -6.90 -11.06 4.28
C GLU A 175 -6.21 -10.03 5.17
N LYS A 176 -5.11 -9.44 4.70
CA LYS A 176 -4.40 -8.39 5.45
C LYS A 176 -5.27 -7.14 5.63
N THR A 177 -5.98 -6.71 4.58
CA THR A 177 -6.86 -5.53 4.63
C THR A 177 -8.06 -5.77 5.54
N LYS A 178 -8.68 -6.97 5.50
CA LYS A 178 -9.75 -7.36 6.44
C LYS A 178 -9.26 -7.38 7.88
N ALA A 179 -8.08 -7.98 8.10
CA ALA A 179 -7.48 -8.04 9.44
C ALA A 179 -7.25 -6.63 10.00
N PHE A 180 -6.68 -5.73 9.19
CA PHE A 180 -6.47 -4.33 9.56
C PHE A 180 -7.80 -3.64 9.95
N PHE A 181 -8.82 -3.69 9.10
CA PHE A 181 -10.09 -3.05 9.40
C PHE A 181 -10.79 -3.66 10.62
N ASN A 182 -10.75 -4.99 10.80
CA ASN A 182 -11.38 -5.62 11.96
C ASN A 182 -10.62 -5.33 13.27
N GLN A 183 -9.29 -5.27 13.23
CA GLN A 183 -8.47 -5.00 14.41
C GLN A 183 -8.76 -3.63 15.04
N TRP A 184 -9.02 -2.63 14.21
CA TRP A 184 -9.20 -1.24 14.64
C TRP A 184 -10.68 -0.79 14.60
N ALA A 185 -11.61 -1.71 14.40
CA ALA A 185 -13.04 -1.43 14.53
C ALA A 185 -13.38 -0.99 15.97
N PRO A 186 -14.47 -0.22 16.17
CA PRO A 186 -14.94 0.14 17.50
C PRO A 186 -15.11 -1.11 18.36
N LYS A 187 -14.55 -1.07 19.57
CA LYS A 187 -14.83 -2.11 20.58
C LYS A 187 -16.19 -1.83 21.21
N SER A 188 -17.04 -2.82 21.23
CA SER A 188 -18.32 -2.82 21.95
C SER A 188 -18.13 -2.66 23.45
#